data_67aa46c3d604bf6f06a8176e4e419f4d
#
_entry.id   67aa46c3d604bf6f06a8176e4e419f4d
#
_cell.length_a   1.000
_cell.length_b   1.000
_cell.length_c   1.000
_cell.angle_alpha   90.00
_cell.angle_beta   90.00
_cell.angle_gamma   90.00
#
_symmetry.space_group_name_H-M   'P 1'
#
loop_
_entity.id
_entity.type
_entity.pdbx_description
1 polymer ?
#
loop_
_entity_poly.entity_id
_entity_poly.type
_entity_poly.pdbx_seq_one_letter_code
_entity_poly.pdbx_strand_id
1 'polypeptide(L)'
;MIWLGPAGIPTVCKERNTLLGIKTVSELGLNAMEIEFVRGVKMNLEIAKQAGEIAKEINVKLSVHAPYFINLCSQEAQKIENSKRMIIDSLERAEAMNADIVVFHPGFYGKLSTQEALEKVKKECEDLNDKIKSMEIKGVKLGLETTGKQSTFGTLEEIIQISRNVKNCVPVIDFAHIFARQGGIIDYSKIFDSLKPLKLKHLHTHFTCVQFSSVGIGRGNERYHLELKVKKPDFEPLAREIVRRDLDITIISESPILEQDSLKMKSIFEKINK
;
A
#
# COMPACT_ATOMS: atom_id res chain seq x y z
N MET A 1 15.81 7.38 -4.00
CA MET A 1 14.84 8.09 -4.92
C MET A 1 13.48 8.14 -4.24
N ILE A 2 12.71 9.24 -4.43
CA ILE A 2 11.38 9.38 -3.83
C ILE A 2 10.33 9.44 -4.94
N TRP A 3 9.40 8.51 -4.90
CA TRP A 3 8.22 8.44 -5.75
C TRP A 3 7.01 8.87 -4.93
N LEU A 4 6.24 9.83 -5.41
CA LEU A 4 5.16 10.45 -4.64
C LEU A 4 3.93 10.67 -5.49
N GLY A 5 2.78 10.24 -5.02
CA GLY A 5 1.52 10.38 -5.73
C GLY A 5 0.28 10.00 -4.95
N PRO A 6 -0.90 10.13 -5.55
CA PRO A 6 -2.19 9.85 -4.91
C PRO A 6 -2.59 8.37 -5.04
N ALA A 7 -3.46 7.92 -4.12
CA ALA A 7 -4.26 6.71 -4.21
C ALA A 7 -5.47 6.97 -5.13
N GLY A 8 -5.32 6.66 -6.40
CA GLY A 8 -6.37 6.82 -7.40
C GLY A 8 -6.27 8.08 -8.25
N ILE A 9 -7.33 8.32 -9.04
CA ILE A 9 -7.40 9.40 -10.00
C ILE A 9 -7.46 10.76 -9.29
N PRO A 10 -6.56 11.72 -9.59
CA PRO A 10 -6.57 13.05 -9.00
C PRO A 10 -7.95 13.73 -9.06
N THR A 11 -8.28 14.48 -8.00
CA THR A 11 -9.58 15.17 -7.91
C THR A 11 -9.73 16.28 -8.96
N VAL A 12 -8.62 16.87 -9.38
CA VAL A 12 -8.58 17.90 -10.42
C VAL A 12 -8.72 17.34 -11.84
N CYS A 13 -8.66 16.02 -12.00
CA CYS A 13 -8.84 15.38 -13.29
C CYS A 13 -10.29 15.58 -13.77
N LYS A 14 -10.46 16.17 -14.94
CA LYS A 14 -11.78 16.55 -15.50
C LYS A 14 -12.71 15.35 -15.69
N GLU A 15 -12.14 14.20 -16.04
CA GLU A 15 -12.86 12.95 -16.24
C GLU A 15 -12.28 11.87 -15.32
N ARG A 16 -13.16 11.06 -14.73
CA ARG A 16 -12.75 9.90 -13.86
C ARG A 16 -12.23 8.75 -14.73
N ASN A 17 -11.11 8.99 -15.39
CA ASN A 17 -10.46 8.08 -16.32
C ASN A 17 -9.01 7.82 -15.88
N THR A 18 -8.61 6.56 -15.76
CA THR A 18 -7.27 6.18 -15.28
C THR A 18 -6.17 6.72 -16.17
N LEU A 19 -6.32 6.66 -17.50
CA LEU A 19 -5.29 7.12 -18.45
C LEU A 19 -5.07 8.64 -18.36
N LEU A 20 -6.15 9.40 -18.20
CA LEU A 20 -6.08 10.83 -17.94
C LEU A 20 -5.53 11.13 -16.54
N GLY A 21 -5.90 10.33 -15.55
CA GLY A 21 -5.38 10.46 -14.19
C GLY A 21 -3.86 10.35 -14.13
N ILE A 22 -3.27 9.39 -14.84
CA ILE A 22 -1.81 9.20 -14.93
C ILE A 22 -1.14 10.45 -15.57
N LYS A 23 -1.71 10.98 -16.65
CA LYS A 23 -1.20 12.21 -17.28
C LYS A 23 -1.29 13.40 -16.34
N THR A 24 -2.44 13.57 -15.66
CA THR A 24 -2.65 14.64 -14.69
C THR A 24 -1.65 14.56 -13.52
N VAL A 25 -1.31 13.37 -13.03
CA VAL A 25 -0.26 13.19 -12.00
C VAL A 25 1.08 13.77 -12.47
N SER A 26 1.49 13.48 -13.71
CA SER A 26 2.71 14.02 -14.30
C SER A 26 2.65 15.53 -14.49
N GLU A 27 1.54 16.07 -15.00
CA GLU A 27 1.31 17.51 -15.19
C GLU A 27 1.39 18.29 -13.87
N LEU A 28 0.98 17.68 -12.75
CA LEU A 28 1.13 18.22 -11.39
C LEU A 28 2.56 18.12 -10.86
N GLY A 29 3.48 17.49 -11.61
CA GLY A 29 4.85 17.26 -11.19
C GLY A 29 4.99 16.19 -10.10
N LEU A 30 4.01 15.31 -9.97
CA LEU A 30 4.08 14.07 -9.20
C LEU A 30 4.59 12.95 -10.10
N ASN A 31 5.06 11.83 -9.51
CA ASN A 31 5.73 10.77 -10.26
C ASN A 31 5.30 9.35 -9.85
N ALA A 32 4.24 9.21 -9.04
CA ALA A 32 3.63 7.92 -8.71
C ALA A 32 2.10 8.01 -8.72
N MET A 33 1.42 6.90 -8.96
CA MET A 33 -0.02 6.76 -8.81
C MET A 33 -0.36 5.32 -8.45
N GLU A 34 -1.23 5.13 -7.46
CA GLU A 34 -1.79 3.83 -7.17
C GLU A 34 -3.15 3.65 -7.84
N ILE A 35 -3.35 2.51 -8.50
CA ILE A 35 -4.60 2.16 -9.17
C ILE A 35 -5.48 1.40 -8.18
N GLU A 36 -6.63 1.96 -7.83
CA GLU A 36 -7.53 1.46 -6.80
C GLU A 36 -8.63 0.54 -7.34
N PHE A 37 -8.58 -0.74 -7.00
CA PHE A 37 -9.62 -1.72 -7.36
C PHE A 37 -10.67 -1.93 -6.24
N VAL A 38 -11.10 -0.88 -5.63
CA VAL A 38 -11.96 -0.78 -4.43
C VAL A 38 -12.98 -1.90 -4.25
N ARG A 39 -13.82 -2.18 -5.27
CA ARG A 39 -14.94 -3.15 -5.21
C ARG A 39 -14.82 -4.29 -6.21
N GLY A 40 -13.65 -4.46 -6.80
CA GLY A 40 -13.38 -5.51 -7.78
C GLY A 40 -12.60 -5.01 -8.98
N VAL A 41 -11.93 -5.93 -9.66
CA VAL A 41 -11.05 -5.63 -10.79
C VAL A 41 -11.89 -5.50 -12.06
N LYS A 42 -12.31 -4.27 -12.37
CA LYS A 42 -13.14 -3.96 -13.56
C LYS A 42 -12.32 -3.53 -14.77
N MET A 43 -11.06 -3.15 -14.58
CA MET A 43 -10.18 -2.75 -15.68
C MET A 43 -9.89 -3.96 -16.57
N ASN A 44 -10.06 -3.82 -17.88
CA ASN A 44 -9.64 -4.84 -18.84
C ASN A 44 -8.13 -4.74 -19.12
N LEU A 45 -7.55 -5.80 -19.71
CA LEU A 45 -6.12 -5.88 -19.97
C LEU A 45 -5.64 -4.84 -21.00
N GLU A 46 -6.48 -4.45 -21.94
CA GLU A 46 -6.12 -3.44 -22.94
C GLU A 46 -5.92 -2.07 -22.31
N ILE A 47 -6.84 -1.65 -21.45
CA ILE A 47 -6.68 -0.39 -20.68
C ILE A 47 -5.48 -0.47 -19.73
N ALA A 48 -5.22 -1.63 -19.12
CA ALA A 48 -4.05 -1.81 -18.28
C ALA A 48 -2.72 -1.63 -19.06
N LYS A 49 -2.61 -2.20 -20.27
CA LYS A 49 -1.45 -2.01 -21.15
C LYS A 49 -1.28 -0.55 -21.54
N GLN A 50 -2.34 0.12 -21.99
CA GLN A 50 -2.30 1.55 -22.32
C GLN A 50 -1.85 2.40 -21.11
N ALA A 51 -2.34 2.09 -19.90
CA ALA A 51 -1.91 2.76 -18.68
C ALA A 51 -0.40 2.61 -18.45
N GLY A 52 0.14 1.40 -18.63
CA GLY A 52 1.57 1.13 -18.51
C GLY A 52 2.42 1.85 -19.55
N GLU A 53 1.97 1.90 -20.80
CA GLU A 53 2.65 2.61 -21.90
C GLU A 53 2.73 4.11 -21.61
N ILE A 54 1.61 4.73 -21.27
CA ILE A 54 1.55 6.14 -20.89
C ILE A 54 2.44 6.43 -19.68
N ALA A 55 2.31 5.66 -18.61
CA ALA A 55 3.08 5.85 -17.39
C ALA A 55 4.60 5.76 -17.63
N LYS A 56 5.02 4.81 -18.46
CA LYS A 56 6.42 4.64 -18.86
C LYS A 56 6.93 5.84 -19.67
N GLU A 57 6.14 6.34 -20.62
CA GLU A 57 6.51 7.47 -21.47
C GLU A 57 6.75 8.75 -20.66
N ILE A 58 5.90 9.00 -19.64
CA ILE A 58 5.95 10.23 -18.82
C ILE A 58 6.61 10.00 -17.44
N ASN A 59 7.27 8.84 -17.24
CA ASN A 59 7.99 8.49 -16.01
C ASN A 59 7.15 8.57 -14.73
N VAL A 60 5.94 8.00 -14.75
CA VAL A 60 5.07 7.82 -13.58
C VAL A 60 5.13 6.36 -13.14
N LYS A 61 5.50 6.11 -11.89
CA LYS A 61 5.50 4.77 -11.29
C LYS A 61 4.09 4.37 -10.91
N LEU A 62 3.64 3.18 -11.37
CA LEU A 62 2.34 2.63 -11.02
C LEU A 62 2.47 1.55 -9.95
N SER A 63 1.49 1.51 -9.06
CA SER A 63 1.16 0.41 -8.16
C SER A 63 -0.33 0.10 -8.26
N VAL A 64 -0.73 -1.03 -7.70
CA VAL A 64 -2.14 -1.46 -7.70
C VAL A 64 -2.55 -1.79 -6.27
N HIS A 65 -3.66 -1.24 -5.80
CA HIS A 65 -4.34 -1.70 -4.59
C HIS A 65 -5.48 -2.64 -4.95
N ALA A 66 -5.44 -3.86 -4.42
CA ALA A 66 -6.46 -4.88 -4.64
C ALA A 66 -7.75 -4.56 -3.86
N PRO A 67 -8.88 -5.23 -4.18
CA PRO A 67 -10.17 -4.94 -3.53
C PRO A 67 -10.17 -5.13 -2.01
N TYR A 68 -10.94 -4.32 -1.29
CA TYR A 68 -11.04 -4.35 0.18
C TYR A 68 -11.66 -5.63 0.78
N PHE A 69 -12.27 -6.49 -0.05
CA PHE A 69 -12.96 -7.71 0.41
C PHE A 69 -12.03 -8.90 0.62
N ILE A 70 -10.73 -8.74 0.45
CA ILE A 70 -9.73 -9.78 0.64
C ILE A 70 -9.68 -10.18 2.12
N ASN A 71 -9.74 -11.50 2.37
CA ASN A 71 -9.59 -12.08 3.70
C ASN A 71 -8.95 -13.47 3.62
N LEU A 72 -7.62 -13.49 3.64
CA LEU A 72 -6.85 -14.74 3.66
C LEU A 72 -6.90 -15.47 5.02
N CYS A 73 -7.40 -14.80 6.08
CA CYS A 73 -7.62 -15.38 7.39
C CYS A 73 -8.98 -16.09 7.54
N SER A 74 -9.85 -16.06 6.51
CA SER A 74 -11.19 -16.64 6.60
C SER A 74 -11.16 -18.14 6.93
N GLN A 75 -12.12 -18.61 7.72
CA GLN A 75 -12.34 -20.05 7.96
C GLN A 75 -13.19 -20.71 6.86
N GLU A 76 -13.79 -19.90 5.98
CA GLU A 76 -14.61 -20.35 4.86
C GLU A 76 -13.74 -20.47 3.60
N ALA A 77 -13.56 -21.69 3.09
CA ALA A 77 -12.73 -21.97 1.92
C ALA A 77 -13.12 -21.11 0.70
N GLN A 78 -14.42 -20.92 0.47
CA GLN A 78 -14.92 -20.12 -0.64
C GLN A 78 -14.50 -18.64 -0.55
N LYS A 79 -14.45 -18.07 0.65
CA LYS A 79 -13.98 -16.68 0.87
C LYS A 79 -12.49 -16.55 0.59
N ILE A 80 -11.69 -17.55 0.95
CA ILE A 80 -10.26 -17.60 0.63
C ILE A 80 -10.05 -17.66 -0.89
N GLU A 81 -10.72 -18.57 -1.57
CA GLU A 81 -10.59 -18.69 -3.03
C GLU A 81 -11.04 -17.41 -3.77
N ASN A 82 -12.12 -16.77 -3.31
CA ASN A 82 -12.54 -15.48 -3.84
C ASN A 82 -11.50 -14.40 -3.61
N SER A 83 -10.87 -14.39 -2.43
CA SER A 83 -9.79 -13.45 -2.09
C SER A 83 -8.55 -13.67 -2.98
N LYS A 84 -8.12 -14.93 -3.13
CA LYS A 84 -7.01 -15.30 -4.03
C LYS A 84 -7.30 -14.90 -5.48
N ARG A 85 -8.54 -15.11 -5.96
CA ARG A 85 -8.94 -14.70 -7.31
C ARG A 85 -8.82 -13.19 -7.50
N MET A 86 -9.31 -12.37 -6.53
CA MET A 86 -9.19 -10.92 -6.60
C MET A 86 -7.73 -10.46 -6.62
N ILE A 87 -6.84 -11.12 -5.86
CA ILE A 87 -5.40 -10.83 -5.90
C ILE A 87 -4.82 -11.20 -7.28
N ILE A 88 -5.13 -12.38 -7.82
CA ILE A 88 -4.65 -12.80 -9.14
C ILE A 88 -5.15 -11.88 -10.24
N ASP A 89 -6.43 -11.54 -10.26
CA ASP A 89 -6.99 -10.58 -11.21
C ASP A 89 -6.28 -9.22 -11.14
N SER A 90 -5.88 -8.78 -9.94
CA SER A 90 -5.10 -7.56 -9.73
C SER A 90 -3.67 -7.70 -10.25
N LEU A 91 -3.02 -8.85 -10.03
CA LEU A 91 -1.65 -9.14 -10.49
C LEU A 91 -1.56 -9.15 -12.02
N GLU A 92 -2.53 -9.75 -12.72
CA GLU A 92 -2.57 -9.72 -14.19
C GLU A 92 -2.65 -8.27 -14.74
N ARG A 93 -3.45 -7.40 -14.08
CA ARG A 93 -3.54 -5.97 -14.47
C ARG A 93 -2.28 -5.23 -14.11
N ALA A 94 -1.67 -5.52 -12.95
CA ALA A 94 -0.40 -4.94 -12.53
C ALA A 94 0.73 -5.30 -13.52
N GLU A 95 0.84 -6.57 -13.91
CA GLU A 95 1.81 -7.00 -14.93
C GLU A 95 1.56 -6.28 -16.26
N ALA A 96 0.31 -6.24 -16.75
CA ALA A 96 -0.02 -5.61 -18.01
C ALA A 96 0.31 -4.11 -18.04
N MET A 97 0.25 -3.42 -16.89
CA MET A 97 0.60 -2.00 -16.77
C MET A 97 2.04 -1.75 -16.28
N ASN A 98 2.88 -2.79 -16.19
CA ASN A 98 4.24 -2.71 -15.64
C ASN A 98 4.32 -2.12 -14.22
N ALA A 99 3.29 -2.32 -13.41
CA ALA A 99 3.34 -2.04 -11.98
C ALA A 99 4.11 -3.18 -11.28
N ASP A 100 4.93 -2.82 -10.30
CA ASP A 100 5.83 -3.78 -9.63
C ASP A 100 5.26 -4.39 -8.35
N ILE A 101 4.08 -3.95 -7.91
CA ILE A 101 3.45 -4.38 -6.67
C ILE A 101 1.92 -4.36 -6.76
N VAL A 102 1.28 -5.36 -6.14
CA VAL A 102 -0.14 -5.35 -5.78
C VAL A 102 -0.24 -5.31 -4.27
N VAL A 103 -0.80 -4.22 -3.75
CA VAL A 103 -1.03 -3.98 -2.32
C VAL A 103 -2.36 -4.58 -1.91
N PHE A 104 -2.42 -5.18 -0.73
CA PHE A 104 -3.67 -5.67 -0.16
C PHE A 104 -3.61 -5.80 1.37
N HIS A 105 -4.76 -5.61 2.03
CA HIS A 105 -4.96 -5.98 3.43
C HIS A 105 -5.11 -7.50 3.54
N PRO A 106 -4.32 -8.21 4.36
CA PRO A 106 -4.36 -9.68 4.38
C PRO A 106 -5.66 -10.29 4.93
N GLY A 107 -6.39 -9.57 5.80
CA GLY A 107 -7.68 -10.03 6.31
C GLY A 107 -7.93 -9.74 7.79
N PHE A 108 -8.86 -10.49 8.36
CA PHE A 108 -9.35 -10.30 9.74
C PHE A 108 -9.05 -11.53 10.56
N TYR A 109 -8.60 -11.37 11.82
CA TYR A 109 -8.35 -12.51 12.71
C TYR A 109 -9.61 -13.38 12.91
N GLY A 110 -10.79 -12.75 12.99
CA GLY A 110 -12.02 -13.46 13.30
C GLY A 110 -11.92 -14.16 14.66
N LYS A 111 -11.95 -15.51 14.64
CA LYS A 111 -11.79 -16.35 15.84
C LYS A 111 -10.38 -16.94 15.97
N LEU A 112 -9.48 -16.67 15.03
CA LEU A 112 -8.11 -17.18 15.05
C LEU A 112 -7.28 -16.41 16.08
N SER A 113 -6.37 -17.10 16.74
CA SER A 113 -5.25 -16.48 17.42
C SER A 113 -4.30 -15.80 16.43
N THR A 114 -3.45 -14.91 16.89
CA THR A 114 -2.46 -14.22 16.03
C THR A 114 -1.53 -15.24 15.35
N GLN A 115 -1.12 -16.29 16.05
CA GLN A 115 -0.26 -17.34 15.48
C GLN A 115 -0.98 -18.16 14.40
N GLU A 116 -2.24 -18.58 14.65
CA GLU A 116 -3.04 -19.30 13.64
C GLU A 116 -3.28 -18.44 12.39
N ALA A 117 -3.56 -17.14 12.56
CA ALA A 117 -3.73 -16.21 11.46
C ALA A 117 -2.42 -16.05 10.66
N LEU A 118 -1.28 -15.95 11.34
CA LEU A 118 0.04 -15.84 10.71
C LEU A 118 0.34 -17.05 9.84
N GLU A 119 0.19 -18.26 10.38
CA GLU A 119 0.44 -19.50 9.62
C GLU A 119 -0.52 -19.63 8.42
N LYS A 120 -1.77 -19.21 8.62
CA LYS A 120 -2.76 -19.23 7.55
C LYS A 120 -2.42 -18.25 6.42
N VAL A 121 -2.14 -16.98 6.74
CA VAL A 121 -1.75 -15.97 5.72
C VAL A 121 -0.48 -16.42 5.01
N LYS A 122 0.51 -16.95 5.75
CA LYS A 122 1.73 -17.50 5.16
C LYS A 122 1.42 -18.58 4.12
N LYS A 123 0.63 -19.57 4.47
CA LYS A 123 0.21 -20.65 3.56
C LYS A 123 -0.52 -20.11 2.33
N GLU A 124 -1.48 -19.20 2.51
CA GLU A 124 -2.22 -18.65 1.38
C GLU A 124 -1.34 -17.79 0.45
N CYS A 125 -0.31 -17.12 0.98
CA CYS A 125 0.68 -16.41 0.18
C CYS A 125 1.62 -17.38 -0.56
N GLU A 126 1.97 -18.53 0.02
CA GLU A 126 2.71 -19.60 -0.67
C GLU A 126 1.90 -20.16 -1.83
N ASP A 127 0.61 -20.47 -1.61
CA ASP A 127 -0.33 -20.92 -2.65
C ASP A 127 -0.49 -19.87 -3.79
N LEU A 128 -0.55 -18.58 -3.44
CA LEU A 128 -0.57 -17.49 -4.43
C LEU A 128 0.71 -17.47 -5.27
N ASN A 129 1.88 -17.68 -4.67
CA ASN A 129 3.13 -17.75 -5.42
C ASN A 129 3.17 -18.90 -6.41
N ASP A 130 2.61 -20.05 -6.06
CA ASP A 130 2.52 -21.18 -6.98
C ASP A 130 1.57 -20.86 -8.15
N LYS A 131 0.45 -20.16 -7.90
CA LYS A 131 -0.45 -19.66 -8.96
C LYS A 131 0.26 -18.64 -9.86
N ILE A 132 0.94 -17.64 -9.28
CA ILE A 132 1.74 -16.64 -10.02
C ILE A 132 2.73 -17.33 -10.97
N LYS A 133 3.44 -18.34 -10.46
CA LYS A 133 4.40 -19.09 -11.25
C LYS A 133 3.74 -19.89 -12.38
N SER A 134 2.60 -20.56 -12.11
CA SER A 134 1.86 -21.34 -13.10
C SER A 134 1.24 -20.49 -14.21
N MET A 135 0.90 -19.24 -13.89
CA MET A 135 0.34 -18.25 -14.84
C MET A 135 1.44 -17.42 -15.52
N GLU A 136 2.71 -17.67 -15.20
CA GLU A 136 3.88 -16.96 -15.73
C GLU A 136 3.87 -15.43 -15.47
N ILE A 137 3.16 -14.96 -14.46
CA ILE A 137 3.14 -13.53 -14.06
C ILE A 137 4.52 -13.14 -13.54
N LYS A 138 5.09 -12.08 -14.11
CA LYS A 138 6.50 -11.67 -13.84
C LYS A 138 6.57 -10.23 -13.35
N GLY A 139 7.56 -9.98 -12.49
CA GLY A 139 7.91 -8.61 -12.07
C GLY A 139 7.02 -8.00 -11.01
N VAL A 140 5.88 -8.62 -10.65
CA VAL A 140 4.92 -8.09 -9.68
C VAL A 140 5.08 -8.76 -8.32
N LYS A 141 5.11 -7.97 -7.24
CA LYS A 141 5.21 -8.41 -5.84
C LYS A 141 3.84 -8.47 -5.18
N LEU A 142 3.72 -9.36 -4.19
CA LEU A 142 2.62 -9.38 -3.23
C LEU A 142 2.95 -8.39 -2.11
N GLY A 143 2.28 -7.26 -2.08
CA GLY A 143 2.45 -6.20 -1.09
C GLY A 143 1.47 -6.38 0.06
N LEU A 144 1.92 -6.92 1.19
CA LEU A 144 1.08 -7.04 2.37
C LEU A 144 1.14 -5.75 3.18
N GLU A 145 0.00 -5.12 3.39
CA GLU A 145 -0.09 -3.83 4.04
C GLU A 145 -0.30 -3.95 5.56
N THR A 146 0.36 -3.06 6.31
CA THR A 146 0.06 -2.88 7.74
C THR A 146 -1.33 -2.28 7.91
N THR A 147 -2.10 -2.74 8.91
CA THR A 147 -3.52 -2.40 9.08
C THR A 147 -3.81 -1.61 10.36
N GLY A 148 -4.81 -0.73 10.32
CA GLY A 148 -5.11 0.24 11.39
C GLY A 148 -6.02 -0.25 12.52
N LYS A 149 -6.55 -1.50 12.47
CA LYS A 149 -7.53 -2.00 13.46
C LYS A 149 -7.00 -3.20 14.22
N GLN A 150 -7.33 -3.29 15.52
CA GLN A 150 -6.92 -4.43 16.36
C GLN A 150 -7.52 -5.77 15.89
N SER A 151 -8.63 -5.75 15.18
CA SER A 151 -9.31 -6.95 14.68
C SER A 151 -8.78 -7.48 13.35
N THR A 152 -7.87 -6.74 12.69
CA THR A 152 -7.29 -7.10 11.39
C THR A 152 -5.88 -7.64 11.54
N PHE A 153 -5.53 -8.65 10.75
CA PHE A 153 -4.15 -9.09 10.57
C PHE A 153 -3.36 -8.01 9.85
N GLY A 154 -2.13 -7.77 10.27
CA GLY A 154 -1.25 -6.78 9.64
C GLY A 154 -0.59 -5.84 10.64
N THR A 155 -0.15 -6.34 11.81
CA THR A 155 0.84 -5.64 12.61
C THR A 155 2.17 -5.56 11.83
N LEU A 156 3.01 -4.60 12.15
CA LEU A 156 4.33 -4.47 11.51
C LEU A 156 5.14 -5.78 11.63
N GLU A 157 5.09 -6.42 12.80
CA GLU A 157 5.79 -7.66 13.11
C GLU A 157 5.29 -8.84 12.25
N GLU A 158 3.96 -8.97 12.09
CA GLU A 158 3.35 -10.00 11.24
C GLU A 158 3.73 -9.84 9.79
N ILE A 159 3.65 -8.61 9.26
CA ILE A 159 4.01 -8.31 7.86
C ILE A 159 5.50 -8.58 7.61
N ILE A 160 6.38 -8.20 8.55
CA ILE A 160 7.82 -8.51 8.47
C ILE A 160 8.05 -10.03 8.48
N GLN A 161 7.34 -10.79 9.32
CA GLN A 161 7.48 -12.24 9.39
C GLN A 161 7.06 -12.91 8.06
N ILE A 162 5.94 -12.52 7.48
CA ILE A 162 5.51 -13.02 6.16
C ILE A 162 6.56 -12.68 5.10
N SER A 163 6.98 -11.42 5.02
CA SER A 163 7.95 -10.94 4.01
C SER A 163 9.32 -11.61 4.12
N ARG A 164 9.71 -12.05 5.32
CA ARG A 164 10.96 -12.78 5.56
C ARG A 164 10.87 -14.23 5.12
N ASN A 165 9.72 -14.87 5.31
CA ASN A 165 9.56 -16.32 5.18
C ASN A 165 8.91 -16.74 3.86
N VAL A 166 8.18 -15.85 3.20
CA VAL A 166 7.47 -16.14 1.94
C VAL A 166 8.09 -15.34 0.80
N LYS A 167 8.59 -16.07 -0.19
CA LYS A 167 9.18 -15.46 -1.38
C LYS A 167 8.14 -14.57 -2.09
N ASN A 168 8.60 -13.51 -2.75
CA ASN A 168 7.77 -12.57 -3.51
C ASN A 168 6.77 -11.73 -2.66
N CYS A 169 6.70 -11.95 -1.34
CA CYS A 169 5.96 -11.09 -0.42
C CYS A 169 6.86 -9.96 0.09
N VAL A 170 6.35 -8.74 0.04
CA VAL A 170 7.05 -7.55 0.54
C VAL A 170 6.14 -6.76 1.47
N PRO A 171 6.71 -6.05 2.47
CA PRO A 171 5.92 -5.20 3.33
C PRO A 171 5.49 -3.93 2.59
N VAL A 172 4.24 -3.52 2.82
CA VAL A 172 3.75 -2.19 2.53
C VAL A 172 3.44 -1.51 3.86
N ILE A 173 4.04 -0.36 4.08
CA ILE A 173 3.94 0.34 5.36
C ILE A 173 2.97 1.49 5.24
N ASP A 174 1.77 1.33 5.79
CA ASP A 174 0.88 2.46 6.04
C ASP A 174 1.18 3.05 7.42
N PHE A 175 1.70 4.26 7.43
CA PHE A 175 2.09 4.96 8.66
C PHE A 175 0.87 5.45 9.45
N ALA A 176 -0.24 5.77 8.80
CA ALA A 176 -1.48 6.15 9.47
C ALA A 176 -2.12 4.97 10.19
N HIS A 177 -2.08 3.79 9.55
CA HIS A 177 -2.55 2.54 10.14
C HIS A 177 -1.74 2.17 11.40
N ILE A 178 -0.41 2.23 11.33
CA ILE A 178 0.44 1.99 12.50
C ILE A 178 0.15 3.00 13.60
N PHE A 179 0.08 4.30 13.28
CA PHE A 179 -0.24 5.36 14.24
C PHE A 179 -1.59 5.13 14.93
N ALA A 180 -2.63 4.82 14.16
CA ALA A 180 -3.96 4.54 14.69
C ALA A 180 -3.97 3.30 15.60
N ARG A 181 -3.36 2.20 15.13
CA ARG A 181 -3.28 0.93 15.85
C ARG A 181 -2.52 1.04 17.15
N GLN A 182 -1.50 1.89 17.22
CA GLN A 182 -0.69 2.18 18.41
C GLN A 182 -1.28 3.32 19.28
N GLY A 183 -2.56 3.68 19.09
CA GLY A 183 -3.24 4.65 19.95
C GLY A 183 -2.71 6.08 19.81
N GLY A 184 -2.23 6.45 18.63
CA GLY A 184 -1.75 7.80 18.33
C GLY A 184 -0.27 8.03 18.59
N ILE A 185 0.52 6.96 18.67
CA ILE A 185 1.98 7.00 18.84
C ILE A 185 2.63 6.39 17.61
N ILE A 186 3.70 7.01 17.11
CA ILE A 186 4.50 6.46 16.00
C ILE A 186 5.98 6.84 16.19
N ASP A 187 6.85 5.86 15.96
CA ASP A 187 8.31 6.03 15.94
C ASP A 187 8.82 5.58 14.56
N TYR A 188 8.97 6.53 13.65
CA TYR A 188 9.42 6.26 12.28
C TYR A 188 10.80 5.60 12.23
N SER A 189 11.70 6.02 13.14
CA SER A 189 13.05 5.45 13.20
C SER A 189 13.01 3.96 13.53
N LYS A 190 12.24 3.55 14.54
CA LYS A 190 12.07 2.14 14.91
C LYS A 190 11.41 1.33 13.79
N ILE A 191 10.43 1.89 13.08
CA ILE A 191 9.80 1.22 11.95
C ILE A 191 10.85 0.89 10.88
N PHE A 192 11.63 1.88 10.42
CA PHE A 192 12.67 1.64 9.43
C PHE A 192 13.77 0.70 9.93
N ASP A 193 14.14 0.76 11.21
CA ASP A 193 15.14 -0.15 11.79
C ASP A 193 14.66 -1.60 11.78
N SER A 194 13.37 -1.86 12.05
CA SER A 194 12.78 -3.19 12.00
C SER A 194 12.74 -3.80 10.59
N LEU A 195 12.73 -2.96 9.56
CA LEU A 195 12.73 -3.38 8.14
C LEU A 195 14.12 -3.71 7.61
N LYS A 196 15.21 -3.25 8.25
CA LYS A 196 16.60 -3.47 7.79
C LYS A 196 16.95 -4.93 7.47
N PRO A 197 16.51 -5.94 8.29
CA PRO A 197 16.84 -7.34 8.03
C PRO A 197 16.27 -7.88 6.71
N LEU A 198 15.26 -7.24 6.13
CA LEU A 198 14.65 -7.63 4.85
C LEU A 198 15.48 -7.20 3.64
N LYS A 199 16.46 -6.30 3.83
CA LYS A 199 17.37 -5.80 2.76
C LYS A 199 16.61 -5.34 1.51
N LEU A 200 15.51 -4.62 1.71
CA LEU A 200 14.67 -4.11 0.61
C LEU A 200 15.45 -3.09 -0.22
N LYS A 201 15.40 -3.23 -1.55
CA LYS A 201 15.97 -2.22 -2.46
C LYS A 201 15.04 -1.03 -2.64
N HIS A 202 13.74 -1.25 -2.51
CA HIS A 202 12.68 -0.27 -2.63
C HIS A 202 11.62 -0.56 -1.58
N LEU A 203 11.02 0.46 -0.99
CA LEU A 203 9.93 0.35 -0.03
C LEU A 203 8.68 1.05 -0.56
N HIS A 204 7.56 0.33 -0.61
CA HIS A 204 6.26 0.90 -0.93
C HIS A 204 5.53 1.28 0.36
N THR A 205 4.95 2.49 0.40
CA THR A 205 4.33 3.00 1.62
C THR A 205 3.09 3.83 1.31
N HIS A 206 2.18 3.87 2.28
CA HIS A 206 1.03 4.76 2.31
C HIS A 206 1.19 5.80 3.42
N PHE A 207 0.65 6.98 3.18
CA PHE A 207 0.57 8.02 4.19
C PHE A 207 -0.69 8.86 4.06
N THR A 208 -1.35 9.03 5.18
CA THR A 208 -2.41 10.03 5.38
C THR A 208 -2.43 10.45 6.86
N CYS A 209 -3.16 11.49 7.22
CA CYS A 209 -3.57 11.67 8.60
C CYS A 209 -4.83 10.84 8.87
N VAL A 210 -5.06 10.48 10.13
CA VAL A 210 -6.13 9.55 10.47
C VAL A 210 -6.80 9.92 11.80
N GLN A 211 -8.12 9.80 11.84
CA GLN A 211 -8.88 9.74 13.08
C GLN A 211 -8.90 8.29 13.58
N PHE A 212 -8.71 8.11 14.86
CA PHE A 212 -8.79 6.80 15.51
C PHE A 212 -9.57 6.86 16.82
N SER A 213 -10.03 5.71 17.30
CA SER A 213 -10.59 5.54 18.65
C SER A 213 -9.61 4.78 19.52
N SER A 214 -9.32 5.29 20.71
CA SER A 214 -8.54 4.55 21.71
C SER A 214 -9.32 3.34 22.23
N VAL A 215 -8.64 2.21 22.42
CA VAL A 215 -9.17 0.98 23.02
C VAL A 215 -8.28 0.49 24.15
N GLY A 216 -7.50 1.38 24.75
CA GLY A 216 -6.54 1.13 25.82
C GLY A 216 -5.24 1.89 25.60
N ILE A 217 -4.34 1.85 26.59
CA ILE A 217 -3.04 2.51 26.53
C ILE A 217 -2.22 1.90 25.38
N GLY A 218 -1.76 2.76 24.46
CA GLY A 218 -0.97 2.35 23.31
C GLY A 218 -1.74 1.50 22.28
N ARG A 219 -3.08 1.52 22.30
CA ARG A 219 -3.92 0.74 21.39
C ARG A 219 -5.08 1.56 20.85
N GLY A 220 -5.34 1.46 19.57
CA GLY A 220 -6.45 2.15 18.92
C GLY A 220 -6.97 1.40 17.69
N ASN A 221 -8.05 1.94 17.14
CA ASN A 221 -8.63 1.50 15.89
C ASN A 221 -8.81 2.70 14.98
N GLU A 222 -8.32 2.60 13.78
CA GLU A 222 -8.58 3.54 12.71
C GLU A 222 -10.07 3.75 12.48
N ARG A 223 -10.45 4.97 12.12
CA ARG A 223 -11.83 5.38 11.80
C ARG A 223 -11.97 5.86 10.37
N TYR A 224 -11.29 6.95 10.02
CA TYR A 224 -11.31 7.53 8.68
C TYR A 224 -10.07 8.39 8.44
N HIS A 225 -9.70 8.52 7.20
CA HIS A 225 -8.57 9.32 6.74
C HIS A 225 -8.88 10.82 6.83
N LEU A 226 -7.84 11.61 7.10
CA LEU A 226 -7.88 13.05 7.25
C LEU A 226 -6.84 13.71 6.35
N GLU A 227 -7.04 15.00 6.09
CA GLU A 227 -6.06 15.80 5.36
C GLU A 227 -4.75 15.97 6.14
N LEU A 228 -3.64 16.10 5.41
CA LEU A 228 -2.27 16.25 5.95
C LEU A 228 -2.14 17.42 6.95
N LYS A 229 -2.93 18.48 6.78
CA LYS A 229 -2.93 19.65 7.70
C LYS A 229 -3.25 19.32 9.15
N VAL A 230 -3.90 18.17 9.41
CA VAL A 230 -4.26 17.72 10.77
C VAL A 230 -3.03 17.28 11.57
N LYS A 231 -1.94 16.83 10.89
CA LYS A 231 -0.68 16.40 11.49
C LYS A 231 -0.83 15.27 12.52
N LYS A 232 -1.67 14.32 12.22
CA LYS A 232 -1.91 13.13 13.07
C LYS A 232 -2.03 11.88 12.19
N PRO A 233 -0.91 11.20 11.89
CA PRO A 233 0.50 11.53 12.25
C PRO A 233 1.05 12.74 11.49
N ASP A 234 2.18 13.32 11.95
CA ASP A 234 2.88 14.39 11.24
C ASP A 234 3.83 13.80 10.17
N PHE A 235 3.77 14.35 8.96
CA PHE A 235 4.57 13.89 7.82
C PHE A 235 6.02 14.37 7.86
N GLU A 236 6.29 15.55 8.41
CA GLU A 236 7.62 16.14 8.37
C GLU A 236 8.70 15.28 9.07
N PRO A 237 8.47 14.69 10.27
CA PRO A 237 9.41 13.76 10.87
C PRO A 237 9.67 12.51 10.02
N LEU A 238 8.65 11.98 9.33
CA LEU A 238 8.82 10.88 8.38
C LEU A 238 9.72 11.29 7.22
N ALA A 239 9.44 12.44 6.60
CA ALA A 239 10.24 12.96 5.49
C ALA A 239 11.71 13.15 5.87
N ARG A 240 12.01 13.65 7.07
CA ARG A 240 13.38 13.78 7.60
C ARG A 240 14.07 12.41 7.77
N GLU A 241 13.37 11.39 8.26
CA GLU A 241 13.91 10.03 8.37
C GLU A 241 14.19 9.42 6.99
N ILE A 242 13.33 9.63 6.02
CA ILE A 242 13.51 9.16 4.63
C ILE A 242 14.77 9.78 4.01
N VAL A 243 14.92 11.10 4.11
CA VAL A 243 16.08 11.82 3.58
C VAL A 243 17.37 11.42 4.32
N ARG A 244 17.35 11.37 5.65
CA ARG A 244 18.49 10.96 6.48
C ARG A 244 19.02 9.56 6.15
N ARG A 245 18.14 8.66 5.74
CA ARG A 245 18.46 7.25 5.42
C ARG A 245 18.72 7.02 3.94
N ASP A 246 18.56 8.03 3.09
CA ASP A 246 18.68 7.95 1.62
C ASP A 246 17.85 6.80 1.04
N LEU A 247 16.57 6.73 1.40
CA LEU A 247 15.71 5.62 1.00
C LEU A 247 15.25 5.74 -0.45
N ASP A 248 15.19 4.61 -1.14
CA ASP A 248 14.40 4.45 -2.36
C ASP A 248 12.97 4.01 -1.95
N ILE A 249 11.99 4.91 -2.15
CA ILE A 249 10.66 4.77 -1.56
C ILE A 249 9.55 5.31 -2.46
N THR A 250 8.42 4.61 -2.48
CA THR A 250 7.15 5.14 -2.99
C THR A 250 6.27 5.53 -1.80
N ILE A 251 5.67 6.72 -1.86
CA ILE A 251 4.72 7.21 -0.87
C ILE A 251 3.42 7.55 -1.57
N ILE A 252 2.39 6.79 -1.30
CA ILE A 252 1.05 7.02 -1.84
C ILE A 252 0.21 7.76 -0.81
N SER A 253 -0.38 8.87 -1.23
CA SER A 253 -1.29 9.65 -0.38
C SER A 253 -2.69 9.08 -0.44
N GLU A 254 -3.18 8.55 0.66
CA GLU A 254 -4.58 8.11 0.84
C GLU A 254 -5.47 9.18 1.48
N SER A 255 -5.04 10.42 1.42
CA SER A 255 -5.79 11.57 1.92
C SER A 255 -7.12 11.74 1.15
N PRO A 256 -8.19 12.24 1.82
CA PRO A 256 -9.46 12.56 1.14
C PRO A 256 -9.33 13.55 -0.02
N ILE A 257 -8.24 14.33 -0.06
CA ILE A 257 -7.93 15.31 -1.11
C ILE A 257 -6.76 14.87 -2.01
N LEU A 258 -6.42 13.57 -1.97
CA LEU A 258 -5.51 12.86 -2.87
C LEU A 258 -4.23 13.63 -3.24
N GLU A 259 -4.14 14.09 -4.50
CA GLU A 259 -2.98 14.79 -5.08
C GLU A 259 -2.63 16.10 -4.36
N GLN A 260 -3.61 16.78 -3.77
CA GLN A 260 -3.35 18.03 -3.05
C GLN A 260 -2.44 17.80 -1.84
N ASP A 261 -2.63 16.70 -1.12
CA ASP A 261 -1.75 16.34 -0.01
C ASP A 261 -0.44 15.72 -0.52
N SER A 262 -0.44 14.98 -1.64
CA SER A 262 0.82 14.57 -2.30
C SER A 262 1.69 15.79 -2.65
N LEU A 263 1.11 16.86 -3.18
CA LEU A 263 1.83 18.11 -3.47
C LEU A 263 2.38 18.80 -2.22
N LYS A 264 1.64 18.77 -1.10
CA LYS A 264 2.14 19.28 0.18
C LYS A 264 3.30 18.44 0.70
N MET A 265 3.23 17.10 0.59
CA MET A 265 4.35 16.21 0.93
C MET A 265 5.59 16.53 0.08
N LYS A 266 5.41 16.74 -1.23
CA LYS A 266 6.49 17.17 -2.13
C LYS A 266 7.15 18.46 -1.66
N SER A 267 6.34 19.48 -1.33
CA SER A 267 6.83 20.75 -0.82
C SER A 267 7.62 20.59 0.50
N ILE A 268 7.25 19.64 1.37
CA ILE A 268 8.00 19.36 2.60
C ILE A 268 9.38 18.78 2.26
N PHE A 269 9.48 17.82 1.34
CA PHE A 269 10.76 17.29 0.87
C PHE A 269 11.66 18.36 0.25
N GLU A 270 11.10 19.25 -0.57
CA GLU A 270 11.84 20.36 -1.19
C GLU A 270 12.43 21.33 -0.14
N LYS A 271 11.75 21.53 0.99
CA LYS A 271 12.25 22.36 2.10
C LYS A 271 13.33 21.68 2.92
N ILE A 272 13.25 20.34 3.08
CA ILE A 272 14.26 19.58 3.84
C ILE A 272 15.58 19.47 3.07
N ASN A 273 15.54 19.47 1.73
CA ASN A 273 16.71 19.35 0.86
C ASN A 273 17.40 20.71 0.57
N LYS A 274 16.84 21.83 1.05
CA LYS A 274 17.46 23.17 1.02
C LYS A 274 18.30 23.43 2.25
#